data_068a0b2bd00477a10f991acb7feac298
#
_entry.id   068a0b2bd00477a10f991acb7feac298
#
_cell.length_a   1.000
_cell.length_b   1.000
_cell.length_c   1.000
_cell.angle_alpha   90.00
_cell.angle_beta   90.00
_cell.angle_gamma   90.00
#
_symmetry.space_group_name_H-M   'P 1'
#
loop_
_entity.id
_entity.type
_entity.pdbx_description
1 polymer ?
#
loop_
_entity_poly.entity_id
_entity_poly.type
_entity_poly.pdbx_seq_one_letter_code
_entity_poly.pdbx_strand_id
1 'polypeptide(L)'
;YSYADAITNYLHLKEKNKFLSEENAKLLSLTQRQDHTKFESKNISNDFIYKSAKVINNSINKRNNYLTINKGISHGVKEGMGVITNKGVIGIVQSSSKNYSIVISLLNNKTSIGIKLKKNNHFGILKWNGYNYKEASINNFPSHIDISLGDTIVTSSYSMIFPENVIIGTVKEINTDEGYYNILIHLFEDFNQLNYTYIVESKNIIEKKILEKSIRNE
;
A
#
# COMPACT_ATOMS: atom_id res chain seq x y z
N TYR A 1 -37.58 -14.42 -17.69
CA TYR A 1 -36.69 -14.22 -16.54
C TYR A 1 -36.35 -12.74 -16.45
N SER A 2 -36.70 -12.14 -15.31
CA SER A 2 -37.07 -10.76 -15.17
C SER A 2 -35.87 -9.88 -14.78
N TYR A 3 -35.91 -8.60 -15.15
CA TYR A 3 -35.05 -7.51 -14.64
C TYR A 3 -34.96 -7.50 -13.10
N ALA A 4 -35.99 -7.97 -12.40
CA ALA A 4 -36.02 -8.14 -10.95
C ALA A 4 -34.95 -9.13 -10.46
N ASP A 5 -34.75 -10.26 -11.15
CA ASP A 5 -33.76 -11.28 -10.77
C ASP A 5 -32.34 -10.74 -10.96
N ALA A 6 -32.08 -9.96 -12.01
CA ALA A 6 -30.79 -9.33 -12.25
C ALA A 6 -30.44 -8.28 -11.18
N ILE A 7 -31.42 -7.47 -10.76
CA ILE A 7 -31.25 -6.46 -9.70
C ILE A 7 -31.01 -7.15 -8.35
N THR A 8 -31.78 -8.18 -8.02
CA THR A 8 -31.64 -8.93 -6.77
C THR A 8 -30.27 -9.62 -6.70
N ASN A 9 -29.85 -10.26 -7.79
CA ASN A 9 -28.51 -10.88 -7.89
C ASN A 9 -27.39 -9.86 -7.77
N TYR A 10 -27.53 -8.68 -8.37
CA TYR A 10 -26.56 -7.60 -8.25
C TYR A 10 -26.43 -7.08 -6.80
N LEU A 11 -27.55 -6.87 -6.12
CA LEU A 11 -27.57 -6.43 -4.71
C LEU A 11 -26.94 -7.48 -3.79
N HIS A 12 -27.30 -8.75 -3.98
CA HIS A 12 -26.73 -9.86 -3.23
C HIS A 12 -25.22 -10.00 -3.46
N LEU A 13 -24.75 -9.85 -4.70
CA LEU A 13 -23.31 -9.87 -5.03
C LEU A 13 -22.55 -8.72 -4.37
N LYS A 14 -23.16 -7.53 -4.34
CA LYS A 14 -22.58 -6.35 -3.68
C LYS A 14 -22.44 -6.54 -2.17
N GLU A 15 -23.45 -7.08 -1.50
CA GLU A 15 -23.41 -7.40 -0.08
C GLU A 15 -22.37 -8.48 0.23
N LYS A 16 -22.33 -9.53 -0.58
CA LYS A 16 -21.35 -10.61 -0.46
C LYS A 16 -19.91 -10.10 -0.62
N ASN A 17 -19.66 -9.24 -1.59
CA ASN A 17 -18.34 -8.63 -1.79
C ASN A 17 -17.92 -7.74 -0.60
N LYS A 18 -18.86 -6.99 -0.03
CA LYS A 18 -18.62 -6.20 1.18
C LYS A 18 -18.26 -7.11 2.36
N PHE A 19 -19.05 -8.13 2.61
CA PHE A 19 -18.82 -9.11 3.68
C PHE A 19 -17.44 -9.78 3.53
N LEU A 20 -17.12 -10.29 2.34
CA LEU A 20 -15.80 -10.90 2.07
C LEU A 20 -14.65 -9.93 2.28
N SER A 21 -14.81 -8.66 1.93
CA SER A 21 -13.77 -7.65 2.16
C SER A 21 -13.58 -7.36 3.65
N GLU A 22 -14.66 -7.33 4.45
CA GLU A 22 -14.59 -7.16 5.91
C GLU A 22 -13.94 -8.39 6.60
N GLU A 23 -14.30 -9.60 6.19
CA GLU A 23 -13.68 -10.84 6.68
C GLU A 23 -12.19 -10.91 6.30
N ASN A 24 -11.82 -10.54 5.07
CA ASN A 24 -10.42 -10.49 4.67
C ASN A 24 -9.62 -9.48 5.51
N ALA A 25 -10.17 -8.30 5.82
CA ALA A 25 -9.50 -7.33 6.70
C ALA A 25 -9.26 -7.90 8.10
N LYS A 26 -10.22 -8.66 8.63
CA LYS A 26 -10.09 -9.35 9.91
C LYS A 26 -9.03 -10.45 9.86
N LEU A 27 -9.03 -11.28 8.82
CA LEU A 27 -8.04 -12.33 8.64
C LEU A 27 -6.63 -11.75 8.48
N LEU A 28 -6.44 -10.67 7.72
CA LEU A 28 -5.15 -9.97 7.60
C LEU A 28 -4.66 -9.47 8.97
N SER A 29 -5.55 -8.98 9.83
CA SER A 29 -5.22 -8.56 11.18
C SER A 29 -4.82 -9.74 12.09
N LEU A 30 -5.24 -10.97 11.76
CA LEU A 30 -4.95 -12.19 12.52
C LEU A 30 -3.70 -12.93 12.00
N THR A 31 -3.51 -13.00 10.69
CA THR A 31 -2.43 -13.79 10.04
C THR A 31 -1.04 -13.22 10.29
N GLN A 32 -0.90 -11.93 10.51
CA GLN A 32 0.39 -11.36 10.92
C GLN A 32 0.92 -11.90 12.26
N ARG A 33 0.10 -12.68 13.00
CA ARG A 33 0.53 -13.40 14.21
C ARG A 33 1.41 -14.60 13.91
N GLN A 34 1.44 -15.15 12.70
CA GLN A 34 2.04 -16.47 12.42
C GLN A 34 3.41 -16.43 11.73
N ASP A 35 3.79 -15.33 11.09
CA ASP A 35 5.02 -15.27 10.28
C ASP A 35 6.33 -15.12 11.10
N HIS A 36 6.26 -15.00 12.44
CA HIS A 36 7.44 -14.85 13.28
C HIS A 36 7.75 -16.06 14.20
N THR A 37 7.14 -17.22 13.95
CA THR A 37 7.42 -18.41 14.75
C THR A 37 8.53 -19.25 14.16
N LYS A 38 9.80 -18.92 14.47
CA LYS A 38 10.79 -20.00 14.66
C LYS A 38 11.85 -19.75 15.75
N PHE A 39 12.00 -18.57 16.32
CA PHE A 39 12.82 -18.41 17.53
C PHE A 39 12.29 -17.24 18.38
N GLU A 40 12.10 -17.52 19.68
CA GLU A 40 11.69 -16.64 20.78
C GLU A 40 10.19 -16.33 20.95
N SER A 41 9.58 -17.13 21.82
CA SER A 41 8.32 -16.84 22.50
C SER A 41 8.46 -15.61 23.39
N LYS A 42 7.74 -14.54 23.11
CA LYS A 42 6.98 -13.65 23.99
C LYS A 42 6.71 -12.30 23.31
N ASN A 43 5.42 -11.93 23.26
CA ASN A 43 4.90 -10.62 22.82
C ASN A 43 4.99 -10.33 21.32
N ILE A 44 4.30 -11.14 20.49
CA ILE A 44 3.97 -10.74 19.12
C ILE A 44 2.86 -9.70 19.22
N SER A 45 3.26 -8.43 19.27
CA SER A 45 2.35 -7.31 19.11
C SER A 45 1.81 -7.33 17.69
N ASN A 46 0.52 -7.38 17.54
CA ASN A 46 -0.16 -7.12 16.27
C ASN A 46 0.07 -5.64 15.92
N ASP A 47 1.14 -5.33 15.16
CA ASP A 47 1.57 -3.95 14.92
C ASP A 47 0.64 -3.20 13.98
N PHE A 48 -0.19 -3.91 13.22
CA PHE A 48 -1.10 -3.34 12.24
C PHE A 48 -2.54 -3.81 12.43
N ILE A 49 -3.48 -2.88 12.20
CA ILE A 49 -4.92 -3.14 12.13
C ILE A 49 -5.37 -2.80 10.71
N TYR A 50 -6.23 -3.65 10.14
CA TYR A 50 -6.76 -3.46 8.79
C TYR A 50 -8.26 -3.13 8.86
N LYS A 51 -8.67 -2.12 8.09
CA LYS A 51 -10.07 -1.69 7.98
C LYS A 51 -10.46 -1.70 6.51
N SER A 52 -11.48 -2.48 6.15
CA SER A 52 -12.00 -2.49 4.77
C SER A 52 -12.66 -1.15 4.42
N ALA A 53 -12.36 -0.64 3.23
CA ALA A 53 -12.97 0.55 2.67
C ALA A 53 -13.27 0.35 1.19
N LYS A 54 -14.36 0.95 0.71
CA LYS A 54 -14.72 0.97 -0.71
C LYS A 54 -14.18 2.23 -1.37
N VAL A 55 -13.58 2.07 -2.55
CA VAL A 55 -13.20 3.19 -3.40
C VAL A 55 -14.46 3.79 -4.02
N ILE A 56 -14.66 5.10 -3.83
CA ILE A 56 -15.80 5.87 -4.33
C ILE A 56 -15.42 6.66 -5.57
N ASN A 57 -14.17 7.16 -5.61
CA ASN A 57 -13.63 7.88 -6.75
C ASN A 57 -12.14 7.57 -6.89
N ASN A 58 -11.65 7.59 -8.12
CA ASN A 58 -10.26 7.30 -8.44
C ASN A 58 -9.83 8.08 -9.68
N SER A 59 -8.63 8.63 -9.69
CA SER A 59 -7.96 9.20 -10.85
C SER A 59 -6.64 8.50 -11.12
N ILE A 60 -6.30 8.32 -12.40
CA ILE A 60 -5.07 7.63 -12.83
C ILE A 60 -4.32 8.35 -13.96
N ASN A 61 -4.93 9.37 -14.54
CA ASN A 61 -4.47 10.06 -15.75
C ASN A 61 -3.99 11.50 -15.50
N LYS A 62 -3.74 11.86 -14.25
CA LYS A 62 -3.23 13.18 -13.85
C LYS A 62 -1.81 13.02 -13.31
N ARG A 63 -1.05 14.12 -13.26
CA ARG A 63 0.25 14.13 -12.54
C ARG A 63 0.11 13.91 -11.02
N ASN A 64 -1.01 14.36 -10.47
CA ASN A 64 -1.36 14.21 -9.07
C ASN A 64 -2.67 13.45 -8.96
N ASN A 65 -2.60 12.14 -8.80
CA ASN A 65 -3.77 11.28 -8.68
C ASN A 65 -4.16 11.05 -7.23
N TYR A 66 -5.47 10.97 -6.99
CA TYR A 66 -6.09 10.77 -5.69
C TYR A 66 -7.23 9.76 -5.80
N LEU A 67 -7.51 9.11 -4.69
CA LEU A 67 -8.70 8.29 -4.50
C LEU A 67 -9.55 8.87 -3.38
N THR A 68 -10.86 8.61 -3.43
CA THR A 68 -11.78 8.83 -2.32
C THR A 68 -12.29 7.49 -1.82
N ILE A 69 -12.22 7.25 -0.52
CA ILE A 69 -12.73 6.04 0.13
C ILE A 69 -13.87 6.36 1.09
N ASN A 70 -14.81 5.42 1.28
CA ASN A 70 -16.02 5.58 2.10
C ASN A 70 -15.80 5.33 3.60
N LYS A 71 -14.63 5.61 4.10
CA LYS A 71 -14.29 5.56 5.52
C LYS A 71 -13.59 6.86 5.91
N GLY A 72 -13.97 7.43 7.04
CA GLY A 72 -13.44 8.68 7.55
C GLY A 72 -13.16 8.64 9.05
N ILE A 73 -13.13 9.80 9.70
CA ILE A 73 -12.80 9.94 11.13
C ILE A 73 -13.75 9.11 12.01
N SER A 74 -15.05 9.03 11.68
CA SER A 74 -16.00 8.19 12.43
C SER A 74 -15.68 6.69 12.41
N HIS A 75 -14.83 6.26 11.48
CA HIS A 75 -14.33 4.90 11.35
C HIS A 75 -12.89 4.75 11.86
N GLY A 76 -12.34 5.78 12.53
CA GLY A 76 -10.98 5.81 13.03
C GLY A 76 -9.93 5.94 11.94
N VAL A 77 -10.25 6.56 10.79
CA VAL A 77 -9.27 6.85 9.75
C VAL A 77 -8.58 8.17 10.08
N LYS A 78 -7.24 8.16 10.02
CA LYS A 78 -6.36 9.29 10.31
C LYS A 78 -5.42 9.54 9.14
N GLU A 79 -4.95 10.76 9.02
CA GLU A 79 -3.88 11.13 8.09
C GLU A 79 -2.61 10.31 8.33
N GLY A 80 -1.94 9.92 7.25
CA GLY A 80 -0.72 9.12 7.27
C GLY A 80 -0.94 7.62 7.35
N MET A 81 -2.17 7.12 7.46
CA MET A 81 -2.46 5.69 7.35
C MET A 81 -2.21 5.19 5.94
N GLY A 82 -1.62 4.00 5.81
CA GLY A 82 -1.43 3.32 4.53
C GLY A 82 -2.73 2.77 3.96
N VAL A 83 -2.80 2.67 2.65
CA VAL A 83 -3.91 2.01 1.95
C VAL A 83 -3.34 0.98 0.99
N ILE A 84 -3.79 -0.27 1.10
CA ILE A 84 -3.34 -1.42 0.30
C ILE A 84 -4.52 -2.21 -0.25
N THR A 85 -4.22 -3.12 -1.17
CA THR A 85 -5.08 -4.25 -1.55
C THR A 85 -4.35 -5.56 -1.27
N ASN A 86 -4.93 -6.69 -1.68
CA ASN A 86 -4.24 -7.98 -1.71
C ASN A 86 -3.16 -8.07 -2.81
N LYS A 87 -3.12 -7.12 -3.75
CA LYS A 87 -2.16 -7.07 -4.87
C LYS A 87 -1.06 -6.04 -4.67
N GLY A 88 -1.20 -5.11 -3.70
CA GLY A 88 -0.14 -4.14 -3.46
C GLY A 88 -0.56 -2.86 -2.75
N VAL A 89 0.37 -1.91 -2.75
CA VAL A 89 0.19 -0.58 -2.17
C VAL A 89 -0.62 0.31 -3.10
N ILE A 90 -1.63 1.00 -2.55
CA ILE A 90 -2.46 1.96 -3.28
C ILE A 90 -2.03 3.40 -3.02
N GLY A 91 -1.71 3.73 -1.77
CA GLY A 91 -1.36 5.09 -1.40
C GLY A 91 -1.40 5.33 0.10
N ILE A 92 -1.50 6.61 0.49
CA ILE A 92 -1.49 7.06 1.89
C ILE A 92 -2.66 8.03 2.10
N VAL A 93 -3.36 7.92 3.22
CA VAL A 93 -4.43 8.85 3.60
C VAL A 93 -3.84 10.24 3.79
N GLN A 94 -4.32 11.20 3.00
CA GLN A 94 -3.90 12.61 3.07
C GLN A 94 -4.78 13.43 4.00
N SER A 95 -6.10 13.22 3.91
CA SER A 95 -7.07 13.92 4.75
C SER A 95 -8.32 13.10 4.95
N SER A 96 -9.05 13.37 6.04
CA SER A 96 -10.29 12.65 6.37
C SER A 96 -11.37 13.62 6.83
N SER A 97 -12.58 13.42 6.32
CA SER A 97 -13.82 14.00 6.84
C SER A 97 -14.53 13.00 7.74
N LYS A 98 -15.72 13.34 8.22
CA LYS A 98 -16.52 12.43 9.08
C LYS A 98 -16.65 11.03 8.48
N ASN A 99 -17.04 10.91 7.20
CA ASN A 99 -17.42 9.64 6.58
C ASN A 99 -16.51 9.22 5.41
N TYR A 100 -15.66 10.11 4.91
CA TYR A 100 -14.82 9.87 3.73
C TYR A 100 -13.38 10.28 3.99
N SER A 101 -12.46 9.71 3.22
CA SER A 101 -11.05 10.12 3.23
C SER A 101 -10.50 10.25 1.81
N ILE A 102 -9.59 11.19 1.65
CA ILE A 102 -8.79 11.36 0.44
C ILE A 102 -7.48 10.62 0.64
N VAL A 103 -7.14 9.78 -0.31
CA VAL A 103 -5.88 9.03 -0.38
C VAL A 103 -5.04 9.61 -1.50
N ILE A 104 -3.82 10.03 -1.19
CA ILE A 104 -2.82 10.34 -2.22
C ILE A 104 -2.34 9.02 -2.81
N SER A 105 -2.53 8.85 -4.12
CA SER A 105 -2.22 7.61 -4.83
C SER A 105 -0.72 7.35 -4.89
N LEU A 106 -0.31 6.09 -4.99
CA LEU A 106 1.03 5.74 -5.45
C LEU A 106 1.32 6.36 -6.83
N LEU A 107 0.28 6.48 -7.67
CA LEU A 107 0.35 7.19 -8.96
C LEU A 107 0.28 8.72 -8.81
N ASN A 108 1.09 9.28 -7.93
CA ASN A 108 1.18 10.72 -7.69
C ASN A 108 2.65 11.12 -7.58
N ASN A 109 3.06 12.17 -8.30
CA ASN A 109 4.46 12.61 -8.33
C ASN A 109 5.02 13.04 -6.95
N LYS A 110 4.13 13.33 -6.00
CA LYS A 110 4.50 13.71 -4.62
C LYS A 110 4.64 12.49 -3.70
N THR A 111 4.21 11.31 -4.15
CA THR A 111 4.26 10.08 -3.36
C THR A 111 5.63 9.42 -3.48
N SER A 112 6.19 9.01 -2.36
CA SER A 112 7.40 8.19 -2.26
C SER A 112 7.14 7.05 -1.30
N ILE A 113 7.41 5.81 -1.74
CA ILE A 113 7.22 4.61 -0.94
C ILE A 113 8.58 3.97 -0.66
N GLY A 114 8.90 3.74 0.61
CA GLY A 114 10.06 2.97 1.01
C GLY A 114 9.87 1.50 0.64
N ILE A 115 10.76 0.99 -0.18
CA ILE A 115 10.73 -0.39 -0.69
C ILE A 115 12.02 -1.13 -0.39
N LYS A 116 12.00 -2.44 -0.60
CA LYS A 116 13.19 -3.27 -0.64
C LYS A 116 13.08 -4.34 -1.72
N LEU A 117 14.23 -4.80 -2.20
CA LEU A 117 14.29 -6.03 -2.98
C LEU A 117 14.01 -7.22 -2.04
N LYS A 118 13.09 -8.09 -2.43
CA LYS A 118 12.73 -9.25 -1.62
C LYS A 118 13.88 -10.24 -1.42
N LYS A 119 14.77 -10.38 -2.43
CA LYS A 119 15.85 -11.38 -2.42
C LYS A 119 17.01 -11.06 -1.47
N ASN A 120 17.36 -9.78 -1.32
CA ASN A 120 18.56 -9.35 -0.59
C ASN A 120 18.32 -8.23 0.43
N ASN A 121 17.04 -7.79 0.59
CA ASN A 121 16.59 -6.74 1.50
C ASN A 121 17.20 -5.34 1.24
N HIS A 122 17.83 -5.10 0.08
CA HIS A 122 18.33 -3.77 -0.25
C HIS A 122 17.19 -2.77 -0.38
N PHE A 123 17.35 -1.64 0.33
CA PHE A 123 16.38 -0.55 0.40
C PHE A 123 16.43 0.33 -0.85
N GLY A 124 15.29 0.87 -1.22
CA GLY A 124 15.12 1.86 -2.27
C GLY A 124 13.89 2.72 -2.03
N ILE A 125 13.71 3.72 -2.88
CA ILE A 125 12.54 4.60 -2.86
C ILE A 125 11.85 4.47 -4.20
N LEU A 126 10.60 4.00 -4.17
CA LEU A 126 9.73 3.92 -5.34
C LEU A 126 8.99 5.24 -5.53
N LYS A 127 8.98 5.73 -6.77
CA LYS A 127 8.21 6.90 -7.21
C LYS A 127 7.52 6.61 -8.53
N TRP A 128 6.35 7.20 -8.71
CA TRP A 128 5.69 7.18 -10.00
C TRP A 128 6.28 8.28 -10.91
N ASN A 129 6.49 7.95 -12.18
CA ASN A 129 7.10 8.86 -13.17
C ASN A 129 6.09 9.79 -13.90
N GLY A 130 4.78 9.63 -13.63
CA GLY A 130 3.75 10.49 -14.20
C GLY A 130 3.18 10.05 -15.56
N TYR A 131 3.60 8.92 -16.10
CA TYR A 131 3.22 8.50 -17.47
C TYR A 131 2.31 7.28 -17.50
N ASN A 132 2.77 6.15 -16.99
CA ASN A 132 2.07 4.88 -17.11
C ASN A 132 1.57 4.41 -15.73
N TYR A 133 0.26 4.19 -15.60
CA TYR A 133 -0.36 3.73 -14.35
C TYR A 133 0.01 2.28 -13.96
N LYS A 134 0.65 1.53 -14.85
CA LYS A 134 1.16 0.17 -14.59
C LYS A 134 2.63 0.13 -14.19
N GLU A 135 3.28 1.28 -14.09
CA GLU A 135 4.73 1.36 -13.90
C GLU A 135 5.09 2.38 -12.84
N ALA A 136 6.20 2.13 -12.15
CA ALA A 136 6.83 3.07 -11.23
C ALA A 136 8.36 2.92 -11.37
N SER A 137 9.12 3.85 -10.79
CA SER A 137 10.58 3.86 -10.93
C SER A 137 11.27 3.88 -9.57
N ILE A 138 12.44 3.24 -9.53
CA ILE A 138 13.43 3.40 -8.46
C ILE A 138 14.64 4.04 -9.13
N ASN A 139 14.99 5.27 -8.73
CA ASN A 139 16.13 5.99 -9.29
C ASN A 139 17.31 5.97 -8.30
N ASN A 140 18.52 6.14 -8.84
CA ASN A 140 19.76 6.19 -8.07
C ASN A 140 19.96 4.96 -7.17
N PHE A 141 19.61 3.77 -7.68
CA PHE A 141 19.86 2.52 -6.96
C PHE A 141 21.33 2.09 -7.18
N PRO A 142 22.09 1.71 -6.13
CA PRO A 142 23.50 1.42 -6.26
C PRO A 142 23.78 0.27 -7.23
N SER A 143 24.67 0.47 -8.21
CA SER A 143 24.93 -0.53 -9.27
C SER A 143 25.71 -1.77 -8.80
N HIS A 144 26.34 -1.72 -7.61
CA HIS A 144 27.01 -2.89 -7.03
C HIS A 144 26.05 -3.90 -6.40
N ILE A 145 24.76 -3.56 -6.30
CA ILE A 145 23.73 -4.43 -5.74
C ILE A 145 23.24 -5.40 -6.83
N ASP A 146 23.24 -6.68 -6.49
CA ASP A 146 22.70 -7.71 -7.37
C ASP A 146 21.18 -7.55 -7.54
N ILE A 147 20.76 -7.19 -8.75
CA ILE A 147 19.37 -7.04 -9.17
C ILE A 147 19.19 -7.60 -10.58
N SER A 148 18.08 -8.27 -10.83
CA SER A 148 17.76 -8.91 -12.10
C SER A 148 16.32 -8.61 -12.53
N LEU A 149 16.07 -8.73 -13.83
CA LEU A 149 14.69 -8.65 -14.37
C LEU A 149 13.82 -9.70 -13.70
N GLY A 150 12.60 -9.32 -13.33
CA GLY A 150 11.65 -10.19 -12.63
C GLY A 150 11.82 -10.23 -11.11
N ASP A 151 12.86 -9.62 -10.54
CA ASP A 151 13.02 -9.52 -9.08
C ASP A 151 11.81 -8.82 -8.45
N THR A 152 11.34 -9.37 -7.32
CA THR A 152 10.16 -8.84 -6.63
C THR A 152 10.53 -7.67 -5.73
N ILE A 153 9.75 -6.60 -5.84
CA ILE A 153 9.82 -5.41 -5.00
C ILE A 153 8.68 -5.45 -3.98
N VAL A 154 9.03 -5.21 -2.72
CA VAL A 154 8.09 -5.21 -1.58
C VAL A 154 8.29 -3.96 -0.72
N THR A 155 7.30 -3.66 0.15
CA THR A 155 7.44 -2.59 1.15
C THR A 155 8.55 -2.91 2.14
N SER A 156 9.26 -1.87 2.57
CA SER A 156 10.21 -1.95 3.68
C SER A 156 9.54 -1.64 5.03
N SER A 157 10.17 -2.04 6.12
CA SER A 157 9.72 -1.75 7.49
C SER A 157 10.02 -0.31 7.95
N TYR A 158 10.84 0.45 7.21
CA TYR A 158 11.37 1.74 7.69
C TYR A 158 10.32 2.83 7.92
N SER A 159 9.27 2.91 7.11
CA SER A 159 8.25 3.96 7.25
C SER A 159 7.19 3.67 8.31
N MET A 160 6.99 2.40 8.69
CA MET A 160 5.89 1.92 9.54
C MET A 160 4.47 2.32 9.06
N ILE A 161 4.35 2.85 7.85
CA ILE A 161 3.06 3.17 7.23
C ILE A 161 2.42 1.90 6.68
N PHE A 162 3.25 1.04 6.12
CA PHE A 162 2.85 -0.24 5.56
C PHE A 162 3.50 -1.38 6.32
N PRO A 163 2.83 -2.54 6.42
CA PRO A 163 3.49 -3.77 6.82
C PRO A 163 4.67 -4.07 5.92
N GLU A 164 5.67 -4.69 6.46
CA GLU A 164 6.80 -5.19 5.67
C GLU A 164 6.35 -6.31 4.72
N ASN A 165 7.02 -6.44 3.58
CA ASN A 165 6.77 -7.48 2.56
C ASN A 165 5.42 -7.40 1.84
N VAL A 166 4.68 -6.28 1.88
CA VAL A 166 3.55 -6.07 0.96
C VAL A 166 4.12 -5.97 -0.45
N ILE A 167 3.66 -6.84 -1.33
CA ILE A 167 4.11 -6.90 -2.72
C ILE A 167 3.72 -5.60 -3.45
N ILE A 168 4.62 -5.11 -4.32
CA ILE A 168 4.38 -3.91 -5.12
C ILE A 168 4.40 -4.26 -6.62
N GLY A 169 5.43 -5.00 -7.04
CA GLY A 169 5.60 -5.35 -8.44
C GLY A 169 6.91 -6.08 -8.68
N THR A 170 7.32 -6.15 -9.94
CA THR A 170 8.57 -6.77 -10.37
C THR A 170 9.41 -5.82 -11.22
N VAL A 171 10.72 -6.06 -11.19
CA VAL A 171 11.69 -5.35 -12.03
C VAL A 171 11.40 -5.67 -13.51
N LYS A 172 11.08 -4.63 -14.28
CA LYS A 172 10.79 -4.70 -15.71
C LYS A 172 11.99 -4.35 -16.56
N GLU A 173 12.74 -3.32 -16.15
CA GLU A 173 13.86 -2.78 -16.91
C GLU A 173 14.91 -2.21 -15.96
N ILE A 174 16.20 -2.31 -16.32
CA ILE A 174 17.32 -1.77 -15.56
C ILE A 174 18.17 -0.98 -16.54
N ASN A 175 18.28 0.33 -16.31
CA ASN A 175 19.15 1.23 -17.07
C ASN A 175 20.29 1.70 -16.17
N THR A 176 21.52 1.62 -16.68
CA THR A 176 22.71 2.08 -15.96
C THR A 176 22.97 3.55 -16.29
N ASP A 177 23.21 4.36 -15.27
CA ASP A 177 23.51 5.77 -15.41
C ASP A 177 24.55 6.18 -14.34
N GLU A 178 25.74 6.63 -14.76
CA GLU A 178 26.83 7.15 -13.91
C GLU A 178 27.12 6.32 -12.65
N GLY A 179 27.11 4.97 -12.73
CA GLY A 179 27.37 4.08 -11.60
C GLY A 179 26.15 3.77 -10.72
N TYR A 180 24.96 4.20 -11.12
CA TYR A 180 23.68 3.88 -10.50
C TYR A 180 22.76 3.17 -11.49
N TYR A 181 21.76 2.48 -10.95
CA TYR A 181 20.66 1.93 -11.73
C TYR A 181 19.42 2.81 -11.61
N ASN A 182 18.77 3.05 -12.77
CA ASN A 182 17.42 3.54 -12.88
C ASN A 182 16.53 2.35 -13.27
N ILE A 183 15.66 1.93 -12.36
CA ILE A 183 14.92 0.68 -12.46
C ILE A 183 13.46 0.99 -12.71
N LEU A 184 12.90 0.40 -13.76
CA LEU A 184 11.47 0.46 -14.05
C LEU A 184 10.79 -0.78 -13.44
N ILE A 185 9.73 -0.56 -12.69
CA ILE A 185 8.95 -1.58 -12.00
C ILE A 185 7.58 -1.72 -12.67
N HIS A 186 7.19 -2.95 -12.98
CA HIS A 186 5.83 -3.29 -13.34
C HIS A 186 5.00 -3.50 -12.06
N LEU A 187 3.97 -2.68 -11.86
CA LEU A 187 3.07 -2.75 -10.69
C LEU A 187 2.09 -3.92 -10.84
N PHE A 188 1.86 -4.67 -9.77
CA PHE A 188 0.88 -5.77 -9.79
C PHE A 188 -0.56 -5.29 -9.63
N GLU A 189 -0.75 -4.11 -9.01
CA GLU A 189 -2.09 -3.55 -8.86
C GLU A 189 -2.58 -2.90 -10.15
N ASP A 190 -3.81 -3.20 -10.52
CA ASP A 190 -4.50 -2.50 -11.59
C ASP A 190 -5.31 -1.33 -11.03
N PHE A 191 -4.74 -0.14 -11.08
CA PHE A 191 -5.37 1.07 -10.58
C PHE A 191 -6.66 1.45 -11.32
N ASN A 192 -6.95 0.87 -12.49
CA ASN A 192 -8.22 1.06 -13.19
C ASN A 192 -9.39 0.30 -12.55
N GLN A 193 -9.11 -0.76 -11.78
CA GLN A 193 -10.13 -1.70 -11.31
C GLN A 193 -10.25 -1.71 -9.78
N LEU A 194 -9.84 -0.65 -9.10
CA LEU A 194 -9.93 -0.55 -7.65
C LEU A 194 -11.38 -0.52 -7.18
N ASN A 195 -11.76 -1.45 -6.30
CA ASN A 195 -13.09 -1.53 -5.71
C ASN A 195 -13.02 -1.48 -4.17
N TYR A 196 -12.43 -2.49 -3.54
CA TYR A 196 -12.20 -2.54 -2.10
C TYR A 196 -10.71 -2.43 -1.80
N THR A 197 -10.40 -1.70 -0.72
CA THR A 197 -9.05 -1.48 -0.21
C THR A 197 -9.03 -1.72 1.29
N TYR A 198 -7.83 -1.89 1.85
CA TYR A 198 -7.60 -2.01 3.28
C TYR A 198 -6.80 -0.81 3.77
N ILE A 199 -7.38 -0.05 4.70
CA ILE A 199 -6.69 1.00 5.42
C ILE A 199 -5.85 0.32 6.50
N VAL A 200 -4.57 0.65 6.57
CA VAL A 200 -3.61 0.07 7.48
C VAL A 200 -3.27 1.07 8.58
N GLU A 201 -3.57 0.72 9.82
CA GLU A 201 -3.24 1.50 11.00
C GLU A 201 -2.08 0.83 11.75
N SER A 202 -0.92 1.48 11.82
CA SER A 202 0.17 1.05 12.69
C SER A 202 -0.07 1.52 14.11
N LYS A 203 -0.05 0.62 15.09
CA LYS A 203 -0.27 0.94 16.51
C LYS A 203 0.87 1.78 17.08
N ASN A 204 2.10 1.53 16.64
CA ASN A 204 3.31 2.10 17.24
C ASN A 204 3.86 3.32 16.49
N ILE A 205 3.21 3.77 15.40
CA ILE A 205 3.70 4.88 14.56
C ILE A 205 3.78 6.21 15.32
N ILE A 206 2.85 6.44 16.26
CA ILE A 206 2.78 7.68 17.03
C ILE A 206 3.95 7.75 18.01
N GLU A 207 4.21 6.68 18.74
CA GLU A 207 5.32 6.56 19.69
C GLU A 207 6.67 6.77 18.99
N LYS A 208 6.88 6.07 17.86
CA LYS A 208 8.08 6.23 17.03
C LYS A 208 8.26 7.68 16.57
N LYS A 209 7.20 8.31 16.04
CA LYS A 209 7.27 9.72 15.59
C LYS A 209 7.59 10.70 16.71
N ILE A 210 7.11 10.46 17.93
CA ILE A 210 7.44 11.29 19.10
C ILE A 210 8.92 11.11 19.43
N LEU A 211 9.41 9.88 19.47
CA LEU A 211 10.81 9.58 19.75
C LEU A 211 11.77 10.18 18.70
N GLU A 212 11.45 10.04 17.40
CA GLU A 212 12.26 10.62 16.32
C GLU A 212 12.27 12.16 16.32
N LYS A 213 11.17 12.79 16.75
CA LYS A 213 11.11 14.27 16.89
C LYS A 213 11.99 14.77 18.04
N SER A 214 12.16 14.03 19.12
CA SER A 214 13.00 14.44 20.25
C SER A 214 14.48 14.58 19.84
N ILE A 215 14.93 13.73 18.90
CA ILE A 215 16.34 13.76 18.41
C ILE A 215 16.58 14.90 17.41
N ARG A 216 15.53 15.35 16.67
CA ARG A 216 15.68 16.43 15.66
C ARG A 216 15.69 17.85 16.26
N ASN A 217 15.39 17.98 17.54
CA ASN A 217 15.37 19.26 18.25
C ASN A 217 16.66 19.50 19.06
N GLU A 218 17.66 18.63 18.88
CA GLU A 218 19.04 18.81 19.29
C GLU A 218 19.90 19.27 18.08
#